data_e777c3493897ef4d94b691bce4e90c68
#
_entry.id   e777c3493897ef4d94b691bce4e90c68
#
_cell.length_a   1.000
_cell.length_b   1.000
_cell.length_c   1.000
_cell.angle_alpha   90.00
_cell.angle_beta   90.00
_cell.angle_gamma   90.00
#
_symmetry.space_group_name_H-M   'P 1'
#
loop_
_entity.id
_entity.type
_entity.pdbx_description
1 polymer ?
#
loop_
_entity_poly.entity_id
_entity_poly.type
_entity_poly.pdbx_seq_one_letter_code
_entity_poly.pdbx_strand_id
1 'polypeptide(L)'
;MLAPRRTQSGYRLFSEDDVERLETILRLQRDEFLPLRVIRQELASPSGPGKERRRQRAAGLAGPDEELDLGELCERAAITPELARELEDYGLLQSRREGSEKLYPTGDVDVAVACAKLSRYGISARHLRTFRTSADREAGLLHQLVAPSLRSRKPDRRQGGIQELEALAELAQELSQLLFWRDLRHLASG
;
A
#
# COMPACT_ATOMS: atom_id res chain seq x y z
N MET A 1 -14.07 -19.59 -3.41
CA MET A 1 -15.33 -19.35 -2.71
C MET A 1 -15.67 -20.56 -1.88
N LEU A 2 -16.53 -20.41 -0.85
CA LEU A 2 -16.95 -21.49 0.02
C LEU A 2 -17.72 -22.55 -0.76
N ALA A 3 -17.41 -23.83 -0.51
CA ALA A 3 -18.09 -24.98 -1.12
C ALA A 3 -18.66 -25.89 -0.01
N PRO A 4 -19.72 -25.46 0.69
CA PRO A 4 -20.27 -26.22 1.82
C PRO A 4 -20.81 -27.57 1.37
N ARG A 5 -20.59 -28.62 2.18
CA ARG A 5 -21.22 -29.91 2.03
C ARG A 5 -22.70 -29.82 2.40
N ARG A 6 -23.54 -30.64 1.79
CA ARG A 6 -24.95 -30.74 2.18
C ARG A 6 -25.21 -32.04 2.97
N THR A 7 -26.01 -31.94 4.02
CA THR A 7 -26.53 -33.12 4.72
C THR A 7 -27.62 -33.77 3.89
N GLN A 8 -28.00 -35.02 4.20
CA GLN A 8 -29.15 -35.70 3.58
C GLN A 8 -30.47 -34.93 3.78
N SER A 9 -30.57 -34.11 4.83
CA SER A 9 -31.70 -33.23 5.13
C SER A 9 -31.63 -31.85 4.49
N GLY A 10 -30.61 -31.57 3.61
CA GLY A 10 -30.51 -30.34 2.84
C GLY A 10 -29.79 -29.19 3.53
N TYR A 11 -29.35 -29.32 4.79
CA TYR A 11 -28.61 -28.29 5.51
C TYR A 11 -27.16 -28.18 4.99
N ARG A 12 -26.63 -26.95 5.00
CA ARG A 12 -25.24 -26.68 4.63
C ARG A 12 -24.32 -26.90 5.84
N LEU A 13 -23.33 -27.75 5.68
CA LEU A 13 -22.25 -27.95 6.66
C LEU A 13 -21.03 -27.20 6.19
N PHE A 14 -20.50 -26.37 7.07
CA PHE A 14 -19.26 -25.63 6.89
C PHE A 14 -18.16 -26.30 7.70
N SER A 15 -16.97 -26.43 7.13
CA SER A 15 -15.78 -26.86 7.85
C SER A 15 -15.23 -25.69 8.70
N GLU A 16 -14.32 -25.99 9.65
CA GLU A 16 -13.63 -24.95 10.42
C GLU A 16 -12.85 -23.99 9.48
N ASP A 17 -12.23 -24.51 8.43
CA ASP A 17 -11.56 -23.70 7.40
C ASP A 17 -12.55 -22.78 6.63
N ASP A 18 -13.77 -23.24 6.40
CA ASP A 18 -14.81 -22.41 5.77
C ASP A 18 -15.26 -21.28 6.71
N VAL A 19 -15.33 -21.53 8.01
CA VAL A 19 -15.68 -20.52 9.02
C VAL A 19 -14.59 -19.47 9.13
N GLU A 20 -13.32 -19.87 9.25
CA GLU A 20 -12.17 -18.96 9.30
C GLU A 20 -12.08 -18.08 8.03
N ARG A 21 -12.36 -18.72 6.86
CA ARG A 21 -12.41 -18.02 5.59
C ARG A 21 -13.57 -17.02 5.51
N LEU A 22 -14.71 -17.37 6.08
CA LEU A 22 -15.88 -16.49 6.16
C LEU A 22 -15.62 -15.29 7.08
N GLU A 23 -15.01 -15.51 8.23
CA GLU A 23 -14.60 -14.45 9.15
C GLU A 23 -13.61 -13.49 8.49
N THR A 24 -12.66 -14.03 7.73
CA THR A 24 -11.71 -13.22 6.94
C THR A 24 -12.43 -12.38 5.89
N ILE A 25 -13.41 -12.95 5.16
CA ILE A 25 -14.23 -12.23 4.18
C ILE A 25 -15.03 -11.11 4.85
N LEU A 26 -15.69 -11.40 5.96
CA LEU A 26 -16.49 -10.43 6.70
C LEU A 26 -15.63 -9.31 7.27
N ARG A 27 -14.45 -9.64 7.77
CA ARG A 27 -13.47 -8.65 8.23
C ARG A 27 -13.03 -7.73 7.09
N LEU A 28 -12.63 -8.28 5.94
CA LEU A 28 -12.23 -7.51 4.76
C LEU A 28 -13.37 -6.62 4.22
N GLN A 29 -14.62 -7.10 4.31
CA GLN A 29 -15.78 -6.29 3.94
C GLN A 29 -16.08 -5.17 4.94
N ARG A 30 -16.02 -5.49 6.24
CA ARG A 30 -16.39 -4.57 7.31
C ARG A 30 -15.29 -3.55 7.59
N ASP A 31 -14.06 -4.01 7.68
CA ASP A 31 -12.92 -3.22 8.15
C ASP A 31 -12.14 -2.58 6.99
N GLU A 32 -12.09 -3.25 5.83
CA GLU A 32 -11.39 -2.77 4.64
C GLU A 32 -12.34 -2.33 3.51
N PHE A 33 -13.67 -2.47 3.72
CA PHE A 33 -14.72 -2.10 2.75
C PHE A 33 -14.50 -2.63 1.33
N LEU A 34 -13.81 -3.75 1.20
CA LEU A 34 -13.48 -4.33 -0.10
C LEU A 34 -14.71 -4.96 -0.75
N PRO A 35 -14.97 -4.71 -2.04
CA PRO A 35 -16.01 -5.43 -2.78
C PRO A 35 -15.71 -6.93 -2.82
N LEU A 36 -16.75 -7.78 -2.75
CA LEU A 36 -16.62 -9.26 -2.78
C LEU A 36 -15.80 -9.78 -3.96
N ARG A 37 -15.78 -9.05 -5.08
CA ARG A 37 -14.98 -9.37 -6.26
C ARG A 37 -13.48 -9.25 -5.97
N VAL A 38 -13.08 -8.22 -5.25
CA VAL A 38 -11.67 -7.97 -4.86
C VAL A 38 -11.25 -8.96 -3.80
N ILE A 39 -12.11 -9.20 -2.79
CA ILE A 39 -11.86 -10.21 -1.75
C ILE A 39 -11.69 -11.60 -2.35
N ARG A 40 -12.48 -11.96 -3.38
CA ARG A 40 -12.31 -13.23 -4.10
C ARG A 40 -10.94 -13.36 -4.74
N GLN A 41 -10.42 -12.29 -5.33
CA GLN A 41 -9.13 -12.25 -5.99
C GLN A 41 -7.99 -12.35 -4.96
N GLU A 42 -8.14 -11.71 -3.81
CA GLU A 42 -7.18 -11.79 -2.70
C GLU A 42 -7.14 -13.17 -2.04
N LEU A 43 -8.32 -13.81 -1.84
CA LEU A 43 -8.41 -15.15 -1.25
C LEU A 43 -8.04 -16.28 -2.22
N ALA A 44 -8.02 -16.02 -3.53
CA ALA A 44 -7.58 -16.99 -4.54
C ALA A 44 -6.05 -17.10 -4.64
N SER A 45 -5.33 -16.11 -4.11
CA SER A 45 -3.86 -16.13 -4.00
C SER A 45 -3.47 -16.57 -2.60
N PRO A 46 -2.77 -17.70 -2.41
CA PRO A 46 -2.36 -18.22 -1.08
C PRO A 46 -1.44 -17.26 -0.31
N SER A 47 -0.84 -16.32 -1.00
CA SER A 47 -0.14 -15.16 -0.46
C SER A 47 -0.74 -13.95 -1.17
N GLY A 48 -1.84 -13.40 -0.64
CA GLY A 48 -2.47 -12.23 -1.24
C GLY A 48 -1.44 -11.11 -1.42
N PRO A 49 -1.23 -10.60 -2.65
CA PRO A 49 -0.21 -9.57 -2.92
C PRO A 49 -0.38 -8.33 -2.01
N GLY A 50 -1.56 -8.11 -1.44
CA GLY A 50 -1.82 -7.05 -0.50
C GLY A 50 -1.19 -7.25 0.88
N LYS A 51 -1.29 -8.47 1.46
CA LYS A 51 -0.70 -8.76 2.78
C LYS A 51 0.83 -8.83 2.73
N GLU A 52 1.37 -9.41 1.68
CA GLU A 52 2.81 -9.53 1.47
C GLU A 52 3.42 -8.15 1.17
N ARG A 53 2.77 -7.36 0.31
CA ARG A 53 3.13 -5.96 0.05
C ARG A 53 3.00 -5.07 1.30
N ARG A 54 2.00 -5.30 2.16
CA ARG A 54 1.83 -4.58 3.43
C ARG A 54 2.93 -4.95 4.42
N ARG A 55 3.30 -6.23 4.51
CA ARG A 55 4.43 -6.72 5.32
C ARG A 55 5.78 -6.23 4.77
N GLN A 56 5.96 -6.22 3.45
CA GLN A 56 7.16 -5.70 2.81
C GLN A 56 7.30 -4.19 2.98
N ARG A 57 6.20 -3.44 2.95
CA ARG A 57 6.20 -1.99 3.25
C ARG A 57 6.55 -1.70 4.70
N ALA A 58 6.04 -2.48 5.65
CA ALA A 58 6.40 -2.36 7.06
C ALA A 58 7.84 -2.83 7.32
N ALA A 59 8.29 -3.91 6.67
CA ALA A 59 9.68 -4.39 6.76
C ALA A 59 10.68 -3.42 6.10
N GLY A 60 10.24 -2.58 5.18
CA GLY A 60 11.07 -1.66 4.40
C GLY A 60 11.63 -0.47 5.19
N LEU A 61 11.11 -0.15 6.39
CA LEU A 61 11.66 0.94 7.20
C LEU A 61 13.02 0.60 7.84
N ALA A 62 13.41 -0.67 7.86
CA ALA A 62 14.63 -1.13 8.54
C ALA A 62 15.74 -1.64 7.61
N GLY A 63 15.48 -1.84 6.31
CA GLY A 63 16.41 -2.43 5.34
C GLY A 63 16.93 -1.41 4.31
N PRO A 64 18.09 -1.67 3.67
CA PRO A 64 18.49 -0.92 2.49
C PRO A 64 17.49 -1.20 1.36
N ASP A 65 16.92 -0.15 0.76
CA ASP A 65 16.15 -0.27 -0.47
C ASP A 65 17.10 -0.72 -1.60
N GLU A 66 16.74 -1.77 -2.29
CA GLU A 66 17.36 -2.13 -3.56
C GLU A 66 17.07 -0.99 -4.55
N GLU A 67 18.07 -0.52 -5.25
CA GLU A 67 17.97 0.58 -6.20
C GLU A 67 17.94 0.05 -7.64
N LEU A 68 17.15 0.68 -8.47
CA LEU A 68 16.89 0.33 -9.86
C LEU A 68 17.29 1.48 -10.78
N ASP A 69 17.79 1.17 -11.95
CA ASP A 69 17.92 2.17 -13.00
C ASP A 69 16.55 2.51 -13.64
N LEU A 70 16.52 3.54 -14.49
CA LEU A 70 15.29 3.95 -15.18
C LEU A 70 14.70 2.84 -16.06
N GLY A 71 15.54 2.03 -16.71
CA GLY A 71 15.09 0.94 -17.57
C GLY A 71 14.42 -0.16 -16.77
N GLU A 72 15.06 -0.61 -15.69
CA GLU A 72 14.53 -1.61 -14.77
C GLU A 72 13.22 -1.15 -14.12
N LEU A 73 13.14 0.12 -13.68
CA LEU A 73 11.91 0.70 -13.16
C LEU A 73 10.78 0.65 -14.18
N CYS A 74 11.06 1.08 -15.42
CA CYS A 74 10.06 1.09 -16.50
C CYS A 74 9.59 -0.32 -16.86
N GLU A 75 10.49 -1.28 -16.92
CA GLU A 75 10.17 -2.69 -17.20
C GLU A 75 9.30 -3.29 -16.09
N ARG A 76 9.73 -3.17 -14.82
CA ARG A 76 8.99 -3.71 -13.66
C ARG A 76 7.62 -3.07 -13.45
N ALA A 77 7.51 -1.76 -13.69
CA ALA A 77 6.25 -1.03 -13.56
C ALA A 77 5.36 -1.08 -14.81
N ALA A 78 5.87 -1.59 -15.95
CA ALA A 78 5.23 -1.58 -17.26
C ALA A 78 4.77 -0.18 -17.67
N ILE A 79 5.65 0.81 -17.55
CA ILE A 79 5.44 2.21 -17.93
C ILE A 79 6.48 2.67 -18.96
N THR A 80 6.18 3.78 -19.63
CA THR A 80 7.14 4.39 -20.55
C THR A 80 8.12 5.31 -19.81
N PRO A 81 9.34 5.54 -20.37
CA PRO A 81 10.29 6.48 -19.80
C PRO A 81 9.76 7.91 -19.71
N GLU A 82 8.86 8.31 -20.63
CA GLU A 82 8.21 9.63 -20.65
C GLU A 82 7.32 9.78 -19.42
N LEU A 83 6.48 8.76 -19.14
CA LEU A 83 5.63 8.76 -17.95
C LEU A 83 6.48 8.76 -16.67
N ALA A 84 7.56 7.98 -16.62
CA ALA A 84 8.46 7.96 -15.46
C ALA A 84 9.05 9.36 -15.19
N ARG A 85 9.49 10.08 -16.22
CA ARG A 85 10.00 11.46 -16.08
C ARG A 85 8.90 12.42 -15.62
N GLU A 86 7.69 12.31 -16.18
CA GLU A 86 6.56 13.13 -15.76
C GLU A 86 6.23 12.88 -14.27
N LEU A 87 6.20 11.63 -13.82
CA LEU A 87 5.98 11.29 -12.42
C LEU A 87 7.09 11.83 -11.50
N GLU A 88 8.33 11.83 -11.96
CA GLU A 88 9.47 12.41 -11.25
C GLU A 88 9.34 13.94 -11.15
N ASP A 89 8.96 14.64 -12.23
CA ASP A 89 8.77 16.10 -12.26
C ASP A 89 7.71 16.56 -11.26
N TYR A 90 6.68 15.73 -11.00
CA TYR A 90 5.67 16.00 -9.98
C TYR A 90 6.00 15.41 -8.61
N GLY A 91 7.21 14.83 -8.44
CA GLY A 91 7.72 14.30 -7.17
C GLY A 91 7.05 13.01 -6.72
N LEU A 92 6.37 12.28 -7.62
CA LEU A 92 5.74 10.99 -7.35
C LEU A 92 6.78 9.86 -7.33
N LEU A 93 7.82 9.96 -8.15
CA LEU A 93 9.01 9.13 -8.10
C LEU A 93 10.18 9.95 -7.56
N GLN A 94 11.09 9.29 -6.83
CA GLN A 94 12.23 9.95 -6.21
C GLN A 94 13.53 9.29 -6.68
N SER A 95 14.25 9.97 -7.58
CA SER A 95 15.56 9.49 -8.00
C SER A 95 16.71 10.05 -7.14
N ARG A 96 17.72 9.22 -6.91
CA ARG A 96 19.03 9.62 -6.44
C ARG A 96 20.02 9.58 -7.61
N ARG A 97 20.94 10.51 -7.65
CA ARG A 97 22.04 10.47 -8.64
C ARG A 97 23.26 9.76 -8.05
N GLU A 98 23.79 8.80 -8.80
CA GLU A 98 25.07 8.17 -8.55
C GLU A 98 25.94 8.28 -9.80
N GLY A 99 26.90 9.20 -9.77
CA GLY A 99 27.67 9.56 -10.97
C GLY A 99 26.80 10.17 -12.08
N SER A 100 26.73 9.50 -13.23
CA SER A 100 25.88 9.90 -14.37
C SER A 100 24.49 9.24 -14.36
N GLU A 101 24.26 8.26 -13.49
CA GLU A 101 23.05 7.44 -13.49
C GLU A 101 22.03 7.95 -12.46
N LYS A 102 20.75 7.75 -12.78
CA LYS A 102 19.65 7.96 -11.85
C LYS A 102 19.19 6.61 -11.32
N LEU A 103 19.12 6.50 -10.00
CA LEU A 103 18.67 5.31 -9.30
C LEU A 103 17.38 5.61 -8.55
N TYR A 104 16.47 4.65 -8.58
CA TYR A 104 15.13 4.72 -7.98
C TYR A 104 14.98 3.63 -6.93
N PRO A 105 14.38 3.91 -5.77
CA PRO A 105 14.05 2.87 -4.78
C PRO A 105 13.10 1.83 -5.38
N THR A 106 13.26 0.56 -5.04
CA THR A 106 12.34 -0.51 -5.48
C THR A 106 10.88 -0.21 -5.12
N GLY A 107 10.63 0.50 -4.01
CA GLY A 107 9.30 0.95 -3.61
C GLY A 107 8.60 1.84 -4.64
N ASP A 108 9.36 2.56 -5.47
CA ASP A 108 8.83 3.42 -6.54
C ASP A 108 8.15 2.64 -7.67
N VAL A 109 8.44 1.34 -7.84
CA VAL A 109 7.75 0.48 -8.80
C VAL A 109 6.24 0.42 -8.49
N ASP A 110 5.87 0.18 -7.23
CA ASP A 110 4.45 0.12 -6.84
C ASP A 110 3.75 1.47 -7.00
N VAL A 111 4.45 2.57 -6.73
CA VAL A 111 3.96 3.94 -6.95
C VAL A 111 3.71 4.17 -8.44
N ALA A 112 4.68 3.82 -9.30
CA ALA A 112 4.57 3.96 -10.75
C ALA A 112 3.40 3.14 -11.33
N VAL A 113 3.24 1.89 -10.89
CA VAL A 113 2.11 1.02 -11.27
C VAL A 113 0.76 1.63 -10.88
N ALA A 114 0.66 2.18 -9.67
CA ALA A 114 -0.57 2.83 -9.21
C ALA A 114 -0.89 4.08 -10.03
N CYS A 115 0.11 4.92 -10.29
CA CYS A 115 -0.02 6.12 -11.12
C CYS A 115 -0.44 5.76 -12.55
N ALA A 116 0.18 4.76 -13.17
CA ALA A 116 -0.18 4.30 -14.51
C ALA A 116 -1.62 3.79 -14.59
N LYS A 117 -2.11 3.09 -13.58
CA LYS A 117 -3.51 2.65 -13.51
C LYS A 117 -4.47 3.84 -13.43
N LEU A 118 -4.17 4.84 -12.61
CA LEU A 118 -4.99 6.06 -12.47
C LEU A 118 -4.99 6.90 -13.75
N SER A 119 -3.86 6.96 -14.45
CA SER A 119 -3.74 7.67 -15.74
C SER A 119 -4.66 7.10 -16.81
N ARG A 120 -4.97 5.79 -16.78
CA ARG A 120 -5.94 5.17 -17.69
C ARG A 120 -7.38 5.70 -17.53
N TYR A 121 -7.67 6.27 -16.36
CA TYR A 121 -8.95 6.95 -16.08
C TYR A 121 -8.88 8.46 -16.34
N GLY A 122 -7.82 8.94 -16.99
CA GLY A 122 -7.66 10.36 -17.33
C GLY A 122 -7.08 11.23 -16.21
N ILE A 123 -6.59 10.62 -15.12
CA ILE A 123 -5.95 11.36 -14.03
C ILE A 123 -4.47 11.56 -14.41
N SER A 124 -4.09 12.78 -14.77
CA SER A 124 -2.71 13.13 -15.11
C SER A 124 -1.79 13.18 -13.88
N ALA A 125 -0.47 13.06 -14.09
CA ALA A 125 0.54 13.14 -13.03
C ALA A 125 0.43 14.43 -12.20
N ARG A 126 0.04 15.54 -12.82
CA ARG A 126 -0.23 16.82 -12.15
C ARG A 126 -1.29 16.68 -11.05
N HIS A 127 -2.38 15.95 -11.31
CA HIS A 127 -3.45 15.72 -10.33
C HIS A 127 -2.98 14.76 -9.23
N LEU A 128 -2.14 13.78 -9.58
CA LEU A 128 -1.58 12.81 -8.64
C LEU A 128 -0.65 13.46 -7.60
N ARG A 129 -0.09 14.65 -7.88
CA ARG A 129 0.68 15.42 -6.91
C ARG A 129 -0.06 15.66 -5.59
N THR A 130 -1.39 15.73 -5.62
CA THR A 130 -2.19 15.88 -4.40
C THR A 130 -1.98 14.73 -3.43
N PHE A 131 -1.91 13.49 -3.93
CA PHE A 131 -1.63 12.31 -3.12
C PHE A 131 -0.22 12.38 -2.50
N ARG A 132 0.77 12.83 -3.27
CA ARG A 132 2.13 13.05 -2.79
C ARG A 132 2.15 14.04 -1.63
N THR A 133 1.49 15.19 -1.81
CA THR A 133 1.44 16.24 -0.78
C THR A 133 0.76 15.76 0.51
N SER A 134 -0.30 14.94 0.40
CA SER A 134 -0.95 14.35 1.57
C SER A 134 -0.03 13.39 2.29
N ALA A 135 0.60 12.46 1.55
CA ALA A 135 1.54 11.50 2.10
C ALA A 135 2.74 12.19 2.81
N ASP A 136 3.28 13.27 2.24
CA ASP A 136 4.37 14.02 2.85
C ASP A 136 3.96 14.66 4.18
N ARG A 137 2.74 15.20 4.27
CA ARG A 137 2.22 15.80 5.51
C ARG A 137 2.00 14.74 6.59
N GLU A 138 1.40 13.61 6.22
CA GLU A 138 1.17 12.49 7.14
C GLU A 138 2.49 11.92 7.66
N ALA A 139 3.41 11.57 6.77
CA ALA A 139 4.73 11.07 7.14
C ALA A 139 5.53 12.08 7.99
N GLY A 140 5.45 13.37 7.64
CA GLY A 140 6.11 14.44 8.41
C GLY A 140 5.59 14.54 9.84
N LEU A 141 4.27 14.42 10.05
CA LEU A 141 3.66 14.40 11.37
C LEU A 141 4.18 13.22 12.20
N LEU A 142 4.16 12.01 11.65
CA LEU A 142 4.62 10.81 12.34
C LEU A 142 6.11 10.89 12.66
N HIS A 143 6.92 11.36 11.71
CA HIS A 143 8.35 11.54 11.91
C HIS A 143 8.65 12.50 13.07
N GLN A 144 7.92 13.59 13.23
CA GLN A 144 8.10 14.53 14.34
C GLN A 144 7.95 13.86 15.71
N LEU A 145 7.02 12.93 15.84
CA LEU A 145 6.75 12.21 17.10
C LEU A 145 7.92 11.31 17.49
N VAL A 146 8.50 10.59 16.53
CA VAL A 146 9.54 9.58 16.78
C VAL A 146 10.97 10.10 16.55
N ALA A 147 11.15 11.31 16.03
CA ALA A 147 12.45 11.89 15.71
C ALA A 147 13.46 11.83 16.87
N PRO A 148 13.10 12.07 18.15
CA PRO A 148 14.04 11.95 19.26
C PRO A 148 14.60 10.52 19.45
N SER A 149 13.77 9.51 19.21
CA SER A 149 14.15 8.09 19.30
C SER A 149 15.01 7.68 18.11
N LEU A 150 14.64 8.08 16.88
CA LEU A 150 15.40 7.76 15.66
C LEU A 150 16.79 8.38 15.62
N ARG A 151 16.98 9.57 16.22
CA ARG A 151 18.28 10.26 16.34
C ARG A 151 19.15 9.75 17.48
N SER A 152 18.67 8.80 18.27
CA SER A 152 19.42 8.24 19.40
C SER A 152 20.64 7.47 18.90
N ARG A 153 21.79 7.66 19.61
CA ARG A 153 23.01 6.87 19.39
C ARG A 153 22.89 5.44 19.95
N LYS A 154 21.91 5.18 20.81
CA LYS A 154 21.67 3.86 21.39
C LYS A 154 20.86 3.01 20.42
N PRO A 155 21.39 1.84 19.94
CA PRO A 155 20.73 1.01 18.94
C PRO A 155 19.32 0.58 19.37
N ASP A 156 19.15 0.14 20.63
CA ASP A 156 17.85 -0.32 21.15
C ASP A 156 16.80 0.78 21.11
N ARG A 157 17.18 2.02 21.45
CA ARG A 157 16.25 3.15 21.41
C ARG A 157 15.89 3.54 19.98
N ARG A 158 16.84 3.44 19.04
CA ARG A 158 16.58 3.67 17.63
C ARG A 158 15.66 2.60 17.06
N GLN A 159 15.89 1.33 17.41
CA GLN A 159 15.02 0.22 16.99
C GLN A 159 13.60 0.37 17.55
N GLY A 160 13.47 0.76 18.81
CA GLY A 160 12.16 1.08 19.40
C GLY A 160 11.44 2.21 18.68
N GLY A 161 12.17 3.26 18.26
CA GLY A 161 11.61 4.35 17.46
C GLY A 161 11.13 3.92 16.08
N ILE A 162 11.79 2.96 15.43
CA ILE A 162 11.34 2.38 14.16
C ILE A 162 10.04 1.60 14.37
N GLN A 163 9.95 0.76 15.39
CA GLN A 163 8.74 0.00 15.71
C GLN A 163 7.56 0.91 16.06
N GLU A 164 7.81 1.98 16.80
CA GLU A 164 6.81 2.98 17.12
C GLU A 164 6.31 3.70 15.84
N LEU A 165 7.23 4.04 14.93
CA LEU A 165 6.87 4.64 13.64
C LEU A 165 6.03 3.69 12.78
N GLU A 166 6.36 2.41 12.73
CA GLU A 166 5.59 1.39 12.02
C GLU A 166 4.16 1.30 12.57
N ALA A 167 4.00 1.22 13.89
CA ALA A 167 2.68 1.16 14.52
C ALA A 167 1.85 2.43 14.27
N LEU A 168 2.46 3.60 14.38
CA LEU A 168 1.81 4.87 14.09
C LEU A 168 1.41 4.99 12.61
N ALA A 169 2.25 4.50 11.69
CA ALA A 169 1.95 4.51 10.26
C ALA A 169 0.74 3.63 9.93
N GLU A 170 0.62 2.45 10.54
CA GLU A 170 -0.56 1.58 10.36
C GLU A 170 -1.84 2.27 10.81
N LEU A 171 -1.85 2.89 12.00
CA LEU A 171 -3.02 3.60 12.53
C LEU A 171 -3.39 4.83 11.68
N ALA A 172 -2.39 5.58 11.22
CA ALA A 172 -2.62 6.75 10.37
C ALA A 172 -3.20 6.35 9.01
N GLN A 173 -2.71 5.27 8.41
CA GLN A 173 -3.25 4.74 7.15
C GLN A 173 -4.68 4.25 7.31
N GLU A 174 -5.00 3.57 8.43
CA GLU A 174 -6.37 3.14 8.73
C GLU A 174 -7.31 4.35 8.82
N LEU A 175 -6.93 5.38 9.58
CA LEU A 175 -7.72 6.61 9.70
C LEU A 175 -7.91 7.29 8.34
N SER A 176 -6.84 7.46 7.56
CA SER A 176 -6.89 8.09 6.24
C SER A 176 -7.83 7.32 5.29
N GLN A 177 -7.79 5.99 5.32
CA GLN A 177 -8.67 5.15 4.53
C GLN A 177 -10.14 5.30 4.95
N LEU A 178 -10.43 5.31 6.25
CA LEU A 178 -11.79 5.48 6.78
C LEU A 178 -12.37 6.84 6.38
N LEU A 179 -11.59 7.92 6.52
CA LEU A 179 -11.99 9.27 6.12
C LEU A 179 -12.26 9.34 4.62
N PHE A 180 -11.35 8.82 3.80
CA PHE A 180 -11.49 8.80 2.34
C PHE A 180 -12.78 8.10 1.89
N TRP A 181 -13.06 6.90 2.40
CA TRP A 181 -14.28 6.17 2.05
C TRP A 181 -15.54 6.81 2.60
N ARG A 182 -15.48 7.46 3.76
CA ARG A 182 -16.59 8.25 4.28
C ARG A 182 -16.96 9.37 3.31
N ASP A 183 -15.96 10.14 2.87
CA ASP A 183 -16.18 11.29 2.01
C ASP A 183 -16.65 10.86 0.61
N LEU A 184 -16.11 9.77 0.06
CA LEU A 184 -16.62 9.19 -1.19
C LEU A 184 -18.09 8.74 -1.08
N ARG A 185 -18.51 8.18 0.05
CA ARG A 185 -19.91 7.81 0.26
C ARG A 185 -20.83 9.04 0.27
N HIS A 186 -20.39 10.14 0.88
CA HIS A 186 -21.15 11.38 0.83
C HIS A 186 -21.31 11.91 -0.59
N LEU A 187 -20.25 11.88 -1.39
CA LEU A 187 -20.30 12.28 -2.80
C LEU A 187 -21.19 11.37 -3.66
N ALA A 188 -21.25 10.08 -3.36
CA ALA A 188 -22.05 9.11 -4.11
C ALA A 188 -23.55 9.12 -3.74
N SER A 189 -23.91 9.72 -2.60
CA SER A 189 -25.28 9.77 -2.09
C SER A 189 -25.99 11.12 -2.30
N GLY A 190 -25.29 12.14 -2.81
CA GLY A 190 -25.85 13.44 -3.18
C GLY A 190 -26.06 13.57 -4.64
#